data_8aac8700cdaec8ede9196372ded3f399
#
_entry.id   8aac8700cdaec8ede9196372ded3f399
#
_cell.length_a   1.000
_cell.length_b   1.000
_cell.length_c   1.000
_cell.angle_alpha   90.00
_cell.angle_beta   90.00
_cell.angle_gamma   90.00
#
_symmetry.space_group_name_H-M   'P 1'
#
loop_
_entity.id
_entity.type
_entity.pdbx_description
1 polymer ?
#
loop_
_entity_poly.entity_id
_entity_poly.type
_entity_poly.pdbx_seq_one_letter_code
_entity_poly.pdbx_strand_id
1 'polypeptide(L)'
;MKKLHYIIIPLTFSLLISAQEIVDETLNSQVDANIPGVVAQKEIDNLDEQAKKLYYEFKDTVSEYEGLRRYDDQLEKIVFSQEEEINSILRQIDSLDNVNKEILPFLKETIDSLRKFVNLDMPFLKESRLARLDNLDSIILKSNVTTAEKFRKVFEAYQVEAAFGNTIETYPGFIELKGQTITVDYFRIGRLGWYYRSANGKETGYWNKFEDRWIHTNGKLNDEIKLALDIANRQTPPNFITLPVQPVEK
;
A
#
# COMPACT_ATOMS: atom_id res chain seq x y z
N MET A 1 14.75 122.58 -54.74
CA MET A 1 14.42 121.63 -53.73
C MET A 1 14.40 120.17 -54.25
N LYS A 2 15.53 119.65 -54.70
CA LYS A 2 15.58 118.24 -55.27
C LYS A 2 16.92 117.50 -55.08
N LYS A 3 17.74 117.87 -54.09
CA LYS A 3 19.05 117.18 -53.83
C LYS A 3 19.27 116.63 -52.41
N LEU A 4 18.27 116.60 -51.56
CA LEU A 4 18.47 116.16 -50.17
C LEU A 4 17.99 114.74 -49.88
N HIS A 5 17.37 114.02 -50.86
CA HIS A 5 16.79 112.68 -50.64
C HIS A 5 17.72 111.46 -50.98
N TYR A 6 18.84 111.72 -51.66
CA TYR A 6 19.75 110.65 -52.09
C TYR A 6 20.84 110.24 -51.10
N ILE A 7 21.09 111.05 -50.05
CA ILE A 7 22.16 110.75 -49.07
C ILE A 7 21.68 109.98 -47.86
N ILE A 8 20.37 109.97 -47.55
CA ILE A 8 19.84 109.28 -46.37
C ILE A 8 19.66 107.74 -46.60
N ILE A 9 19.36 107.33 -47.80
CA ILE A 9 19.12 105.88 -48.13
C ILE A 9 20.37 105.01 -47.95
N PRO A 10 21.58 105.37 -48.41
CA PRO A 10 22.76 104.51 -48.21
C PRO A 10 23.22 104.44 -46.76
N LEU A 11 22.96 105.45 -45.96
CA LEU A 11 23.37 105.51 -44.53
C LEU A 11 22.48 104.57 -43.69
N THR A 12 21.17 104.49 -43.93
CA THR A 12 20.25 103.57 -43.25
C THR A 12 20.46 102.14 -43.62
N PHE A 13 20.83 101.85 -44.87
CA PHE A 13 21.15 100.54 -45.35
C PHE A 13 22.45 99.94 -44.75
N SER A 14 23.48 100.75 -44.57
CA SER A 14 24.73 100.41 -43.90
C SER A 14 24.53 100.09 -42.41
N LEU A 15 23.65 100.81 -41.70
CA LEU A 15 23.31 100.56 -40.27
C LEU A 15 22.54 99.25 -40.10
N LEU A 16 21.67 98.88 -41.04
CA LEU A 16 20.95 97.56 -41.01
C LEU A 16 21.88 96.41 -41.22
N ILE A 17 22.88 96.45 -42.10
CA ILE A 17 23.86 95.40 -42.30
C ILE A 17 24.74 95.17 -41.06
N SER A 18 25.21 96.25 -40.41
CA SER A 18 26.00 96.16 -39.17
C SER A 18 25.20 95.55 -38.01
N ALA A 19 23.91 95.88 -37.93
CA ALA A 19 23.03 95.31 -36.90
C ALA A 19 22.80 93.78 -37.13
N GLN A 20 22.73 93.34 -38.38
CA GLN A 20 22.58 91.88 -38.72
C GLN A 20 23.83 91.13 -38.32
N GLU A 21 25.02 91.66 -38.63
CA GLU A 21 26.30 91.03 -38.31
C GLU A 21 26.53 90.90 -36.79
N ILE A 22 26.14 91.88 -36.00
CA ILE A 22 26.21 91.83 -34.52
C ILE A 22 25.18 90.82 -33.96
N VAL A 23 23.99 90.70 -34.53
CA VAL A 23 22.98 89.76 -34.09
C VAL A 23 23.44 88.28 -34.44
N ASP A 24 24.02 88.02 -35.57
CA ASP A 24 24.55 86.74 -35.92
C ASP A 24 25.76 86.31 -35.06
N GLU A 25 26.65 87.25 -34.76
CA GLU A 25 27.80 87.02 -33.88
C GLU A 25 27.36 86.80 -32.40
N THR A 26 26.34 87.43 -31.90
CA THR A 26 25.77 87.23 -30.59
C THR A 26 24.99 85.92 -30.54
N LEU A 27 24.25 85.55 -31.60
CA LEU A 27 23.56 84.24 -31.69
C LEU A 27 24.56 83.12 -31.76
N ASN A 28 25.62 83.21 -32.53
CA ASN A 28 26.68 82.22 -32.62
C ASN A 28 27.43 82.05 -31.30
N SER A 29 27.74 83.21 -30.62
CA SER A 29 28.37 83.19 -29.30
C SER A 29 27.47 82.54 -28.22
N GLN A 30 26.12 82.76 -28.27
CA GLN A 30 25.18 82.08 -27.39
C GLN A 30 25.03 80.61 -27.73
N VAL A 31 25.05 80.18 -29.00
CA VAL A 31 25.04 78.84 -29.42
C VAL A 31 26.30 78.06 -28.95
N ASP A 32 27.50 78.72 -29.16
CA ASP A 32 28.76 78.14 -28.71
C ASP A 32 28.90 78.08 -27.18
N ALA A 33 28.33 79.02 -26.45
CA ALA A 33 28.29 79.00 -24.99
C ALA A 33 27.31 77.91 -24.46
N ASN A 34 26.28 77.55 -25.25
CA ASN A 34 25.32 76.49 -24.88
C ASN A 34 25.80 75.07 -25.19
N ILE A 35 26.76 74.94 -26.15
CA ILE A 35 27.28 73.58 -26.54
C ILE A 35 27.84 72.82 -25.33
N PRO A 36 28.69 73.39 -24.43
CA PRO A 36 29.17 72.70 -23.26
C PRO A 36 28.02 72.29 -22.30
N GLY A 37 26.99 73.15 -22.18
CA GLY A 37 25.82 72.88 -21.36
C GLY A 37 25.01 71.65 -21.92
N VAL A 38 24.81 71.62 -23.22
CA VAL A 38 24.13 70.50 -23.88
C VAL A 38 24.94 69.19 -23.77
N VAL A 39 26.26 69.31 -23.91
CA VAL A 39 27.15 68.12 -23.76
C VAL A 39 27.12 67.64 -22.29
N ALA A 40 27.21 68.54 -21.33
CA ALA A 40 27.10 68.22 -19.89
C ALA A 40 25.74 67.64 -19.54
N GLN A 41 24.63 68.14 -20.08
CA GLN A 41 23.29 67.58 -19.87
C GLN A 41 23.17 66.14 -20.47
N LYS A 42 23.72 65.94 -21.67
CA LYS A 42 23.73 64.62 -22.30
C LYS A 42 24.54 63.59 -21.49
N GLU A 43 25.63 64.06 -20.86
CA GLU A 43 26.43 63.18 -19.97
C GLU A 43 25.69 62.86 -18.67
N ILE A 44 24.97 63.84 -18.10
CA ILE A 44 24.10 63.66 -16.92
C ILE A 44 22.98 62.68 -17.26
N ASP A 45 22.30 62.82 -18.39
CA ASP A 45 21.22 61.95 -18.82
C ASP A 45 21.74 60.51 -19.03
N ASN A 46 22.93 60.35 -19.61
CA ASN A 46 23.57 59.03 -19.79
C ASN A 46 23.94 58.39 -18.44
N LEU A 47 24.48 59.18 -17.50
CA LEU A 47 24.79 58.72 -16.15
C LEU A 47 23.53 58.34 -15.38
N ASP A 48 22.44 59.11 -15.52
CA ASP A 48 21.15 58.78 -14.92
C ASP A 48 20.56 57.45 -15.47
N GLU A 49 20.66 57.27 -16.78
CA GLU A 49 20.24 56.03 -17.43
C GLU A 49 21.08 54.83 -16.96
N GLN A 50 22.40 54.99 -16.88
CA GLN A 50 23.29 53.97 -16.33
C GLN A 50 23.00 53.66 -14.87
N ALA A 51 22.78 54.68 -14.05
CA ALA A 51 22.42 54.54 -12.65
C ALA A 51 21.09 53.78 -12.47
N LYS A 52 20.07 54.12 -13.27
CA LYS A 52 18.78 53.41 -13.30
C LYS A 52 18.95 51.94 -13.70
N LYS A 53 19.71 51.68 -14.74
CA LYS A 53 19.99 50.32 -15.23
C LYS A 53 20.66 49.48 -14.12
N LEU A 54 21.73 50.02 -13.50
CA LEU A 54 22.47 49.38 -12.44
C LEU A 54 21.57 49.14 -11.21
N TYR A 55 20.68 50.09 -10.89
CA TYR A 55 19.72 49.92 -9.80
C TYR A 55 18.75 48.76 -10.05
N TYR A 56 18.23 48.61 -11.27
CA TYR A 56 17.34 47.51 -11.59
C TYR A 56 18.09 46.16 -11.61
N GLU A 57 19.29 46.11 -12.20
CA GLU A 57 20.14 44.91 -12.17
C GLU A 57 20.48 44.49 -10.71
N PHE A 58 20.80 45.47 -9.85
CA PHE A 58 21.03 45.20 -8.42
C PHE A 58 19.78 44.63 -7.75
N LYS A 59 18.62 45.26 -7.97
CA LYS A 59 17.35 44.84 -7.40
C LYS A 59 16.96 43.42 -7.86
N ASP A 60 17.13 43.09 -9.13
CA ASP A 60 16.86 41.79 -9.69
C ASP A 60 17.80 40.74 -9.08
N THR A 61 19.09 41.05 -8.99
CA THR A 61 20.09 40.18 -8.37
C THR A 61 19.80 39.92 -6.88
N VAL A 62 19.39 40.90 -6.14
CA VAL A 62 18.97 40.73 -4.72
C VAL A 62 17.74 39.85 -4.62
N SER A 63 16.75 40.06 -5.50
CA SER A 63 15.54 39.22 -5.52
C SER A 63 15.84 37.76 -5.85
N GLU A 64 16.73 37.54 -6.81
CA GLU A 64 17.20 36.20 -7.16
C GLU A 64 17.95 35.54 -6.00
N TYR A 65 18.87 36.26 -5.37
CA TYR A 65 19.60 35.80 -4.19
C TYR A 65 18.66 35.40 -3.05
N GLU A 66 17.67 36.24 -2.72
CA GLU A 66 16.68 35.90 -1.70
C GLU A 66 15.80 34.68 -2.10
N GLY A 67 15.49 34.56 -3.39
CA GLY A 67 14.81 33.37 -3.93
C GLY A 67 15.61 32.10 -3.75
N LEU A 68 16.89 32.15 -4.14
CA LEU A 68 17.81 31.01 -3.98
C LEU A 68 18.00 30.64 -2.50
N ARG A 69 18.14 31.64 -1.62
CA ARG A 69 18.28 31.37 -0.18
C ARG A 69 17.05 30.66 0.39
N ARG A 70 15.83 31.12 0.04
CA ARG A 70 14.61 30.45 0.47
C ARG A 70 14.52 29.02 -0.07
N TYR A 71 14.98 28.79 -1.29
CA TYR A 71 15.04 27.47 -1.90
C TYR A 71 16.05 26.55 -1.18
N ASP A 72 17.20 27.08 -0.82
CA ASP A 72 18.23 26.35 -0.06
C ASP A 72 17.74 25.97 1.33
N ASP A 73 17.14 26.90 2.07
CA ASP A 73 16.50 26.63 3.37
C ASP A 73 15.41 25.53 3.27
N GLN A 74 14.69 25.48 2.14
CA GLN A 74 13.67 24.47 1.91
C GLN A 74 14.28 23.11 1.58
N LEU A 75 15.34 23.08 0.77
CA LEU A 75 16.08 21.87 0.46
C LEU A 75 16.70 21.25 1.71
N GLU A 76 17.29 22.05 2.59
CA GLU A 76 17.85 21.58 3.86
C GLU A 76 16.79 20.86 4.72
N LYS A 77 15.57 21.44 4.81
CA LYS A 77 14.45 20.81 5.53
C LYS A 77 14.00 19.50 4.88
N ILE A 78 13.99 19.43 3.54
CA ILE A 78 13.63 18.22 2.81
C ILE A 78 14.68 17.12 3.06
N VAL A 79 15.97 17.46 2.96
CA VAL A 79 17.07 16.54 3.23
C VAL A 79 16.97 16.00 4.67
N PHE A 80 16.79 16.88 5.64
CA PHE A 80 16.62 16.47 7.04
C PHE A 80 15.42 15.51 7.22
N SER A 81 14.28 15.83 6.61
CA SER A 81 13.10 14.95 6.66
C SER A 81 13.35 13.58 6.01
N GLN A 82 14.09 13.55 4.89
CA GLN A 82 14.48 12.29 4.23
C GLN A 82 15.43 11.46 5.08
N GLU A 83 16.38 12.08 5.78
CA GLU A 83 17.28 11.38 6.71
C GLU A 83 16.49 10.78 7.89
N GLU A 84 15.51 11.50 8.45
CA GLU A 84 14.65 10.95 9.49
C GLU A 84 13.82 9.76 8.99
N GLU A 85 13.28 9.85 7.76
CA GLU A 85 12.55 8.77 7.12
C GLU A 85 13.43 7.53 6.90
N ILE A 86 14.64 7.70 6.37
CA ILE A 86 15.62 6.63 6.20
C ILE A 86 15.91 5.94 7.55
N ASN A 87 16.17 6.71 8.59
CA ASN A 87 16.42 6.18 9.93
C ASN A 87 15.20 5.43 10.50
N SER A 88 13.98 5.88 10.19
CA SER A 88 12.74 5.20 10.56
C SER A 88 12.60 3.87 9.81
N ILE A 89 12.86 3.85 8.50
CA ILE A 89 12.82 2.64 7.66
C ILE A 89 13.85 1.62 8.13
N LEU A 90 15.08 2.04 8.46
CA LEU A 90 16.10 1.15 8.98
C LEU A 90 15.69 0.47 10.28
N ARG A 91 15.05 1.22 11.21
CA ARG A 91 14.51 0.63 12.45
C ARG A 91 13.37 -0.36 12.16
N GLN A 92 12.52 -0.08 11.17
CA GLN A 92 11.44 -0.99 10.74
C GLN A 92 12.00 -2.27 10.13
N ILE A 93 13.05 -2.19 9.30
CA ILE A 93 13.74 -3.35 8.73
C ILE A 93 14.32 -4.23 9.85
N ASP A 94 15.02 -3.66 10.81
CA ASP A 94 15.58 -4.41 11.94
C ASP A 94 14.49 -5.08 12.78
N SER A 95 13.40 -4.40 13.03
CA SER A 95 12.22 -4.95 13.71
C SER A 95 11.59 -6.11 12.94
N LEU A 96 11.46 -6.01 11.62
CA LEU A 96 10.92 -7.07 10.76
C LEU A 96 11.83 -8.30 10.72
N ASP A 97 13.14 -8.11 10.71
CA ASP A 97 14.10 -9.21 10.75
C ASP A 97 14.02 -9.99 12.07
N ASN A 98 13.85 -9.31 13.19
CA ASN A 98 13.64 -9.95 14.49
C ASN A 98 12.30 -10.71 14.54
N VAL A 99 11.22 -10.11 14.06
CA VAL A 99 9.91 -10.76 13.94
C VAL A 99 10.00 -12.01 13.06
N ASN A 100 10.71 -11.96 11.92
CA ASN A 100 10.86 -13.13 11.06
C ASN A 100 11.64 -14.28 11.72
N LYS A 101 12.66 -13.97 12.56
CA LYS A 101 13.44 -14.98 13.30
C LYS A 101 12.61 -15.68 14.37
N GLU A 102 11.63 -15.00 14.95
CA GLU A 102 10.78 -15.55 16.02
C GLU A 102 9.52 -16.25 15.47
N ILE A 103 8.91 -15.69 14.42
CA ILE A 103 7.62 -16.18 13.91
C ILE A 103 7.74 -17.53 13.18
N LEU A 104 8.85 -17.78 12.48
CA LEU A 104 9.01 -19.04 11.75
C LEU A 104 9.10 -20.25 12.68
N PRO A 105 9.90 -20.26 13.76
CA PRO A 105 9.87 -21.31 14.77
C PRO A 105 8.49 -21.46 15.43
N PHE A 106 7.83 -20.34 15.76
CA PHE A 106 6.47 -20.36 16.32
C PHE A 106 5.46 -21.02 15.38
N LEU A 107 5.48 -20.70 14.07
CA LEU A 107 4.60 -21.35 13.10
C LEU A 107 4.86 -22.85 12.98
N LYS A 108 6.14 -23.26 13.06
CA LYS A 108 6.50 -24.69 13.05
C LYS A 108 5.95 -25.41 14.28
N GLU A 109 6.14 -24.86 15.46
CA GLU A 109 5.60 -25.40 16.71
C GLU A 109 4.06 -25.49 16.68
N THR A 110 3.42 -24.48 16.10
CA THR A 110 1.98 -24.41 15.91
C THR A 110 1.48 -25.55 15.00
N ILE A 111 2.16 -25.83 13.87
CA ILE A 111 1.82 -26.96 12.99
C ILE A 111 2.03 -28.29 13.72
N ASP A 112 3.12 -28.46 14.44
CA ASP A 112 3.40 -29.67 15.21
C ASP A 112 2.35 -29.93 16.31
N SER A 113 1.86 -28.86 16.93
CA SER A 113 0.77 -28.92 17.91
C SER A 113 -0.55 -29.35 17.24
N LEU A 114 -0.86 -28.80 16.06
CA LEU A 114 -2.02 -29.20 15.29
C LEU A 114 -1.92 -30.65 14.82
N ARG A 115 -0.73 -31.11 14.42
CA ARG A 115 -0.46 -32.49 14.07
C ARG A 115 -0.71 -33.46 15.23
N LYS A 116 -0.26 -33.12 16.43
CA LYS A 116 -0.56 -33.87 17.65
C LYS A 116 -2.07 -33.94 17.89
N PHE A 117 -2.75 -32.81 17.77
CA PHE A 117 -4.21 -32.76 17.90
C PHE A 117 -4.92 -33.68 16.91
N VAL A 118 -4.57 -33.61 15.61
CA VAL A 118 -5.16 -34.47 14.56
C VAL A 118 -4.93 -35.96 14.83
N ASN A 119 -3.76 -36.30 15.40
CA ASN A 119 -3.46 -37.71 15.72
C ASN A 119 -4.23 -38.26 16.95
N LEU A 120 -4.59 -37.36 17.88
CA LEU A 120 -5.38 -37.68 19.08
C LEU A 120 -6.89 -37.62 18.85
N ASP A 121 -7.32 -36.98 17.76
CA ASP A 121 -8.72 -36.78 17.41
C ASP A 121 -9.29 -38.06 16.76
N MET A 122 -10.61 -38.11 16.60
CA MET A 122 -11.25 -39.19 15.81
C MET A 122 -10.62 -39.24 14.40
N PRO A 123 -10.37 -40.44 13.87
CA PRO A 123 -9.58 -40.62 12.65
C PRO A 123 -10.36 -40.36 11.36
N PHE A 124 -11.38 -39.49 11.38
CA PHE A 124 -12.08 -39.09 10.16
C PHE A 124 -11.17 -38.27 9.25
N LEU A 125 -11.19 -38.58 7.96
CA LEU A 125 -10.38 -37.89 6.93
C LEU A 125 -8.90 -37.73 7.31
N LYS A 126 -8.34 -38.67 8.08
CA LYS A 126 -7.01 -38.57 8.71
C LYS A 126 -5.92 -38.27 7.69
N GLU A 127 -5.91 -39.01 6.57
CA GLU A 127 -4.91 -38.82 5.52
C GLU A 127 -4.96 -37.39 4.92
N SER A 128 -6.15 -36.90 4.60
CA SER A 128 -6.35 -35.55 4.03
C SER A 128 -5.94 -34.46 5.01
N ARG A 129 -6.25 -34.64 6.30
CA ARG A 129 -5.86 -33.68 7.37
C ARG A 129 -4.35 -33.66 7.56
N LEU A 130 -3.68 -34.82 7.60
CA LEU A 130 -2.22 -34.87 7.71
C LEU A 130 -1.53 -34.34 6.46
N ALA A 131 -2.01 -34.66 5.26
CA ALA A 131 -1.47 -34.12 4.00
C ALA A 131 -1.55 -32.59 3.94
N ARG A 132 -2.61 -31.98 4.52
CA ARG A 132 -2.69 -30.52 4.66
C ARG A 132 -1.55 -29.96 5.53
N LEU A 133 -1.25 -30.62 6.65
CA LEU A 133 -0.15 -30.24 7.53
C LEU A 133 1.23 -30.42 6.89
N ASP A 134 1.42 -31.48 6.12
CA ASP A 134 2.66 -31.70 5.35
C ASP A 134 2.86 -30.63 4.28
N ASN A 135 1.78 -30.19 3.63
CA ASN A 135 1.82 -29.06 2.72
C ASN A 135 2.20 -27.74 3.44
N LEU A 136 1.68 -27.51 4.65
CA LEU A 136 2.07 -26.32 5.44
C LEU A 136 3.56 -26.36 5.81
N ASP A 137 4.10 -27.50 6.22
CA ASP A 137 5.53 -27.67 6.47
C ASP A 137 6.36 -27.29 5.24
N SER A 138 5.93 -27.73 4.05
CA SER A 138 6.59 -27.37 2.80
C SER A 138 6.51 -25.86 2.48
N ILE A 139 5.38 -25.20 2.80
CA ILE A 139 5.17 -23.78 2.56
C ILE A 139 6.06 -22.93 3.48
N ILE A 140 6.22 -23.33 4.74
CA ILE A 140 7.09 -22.59 5.69
C ILE A 140 8.53 -22.52 5.18
N LEU A 141 9.03 -23.56 4.53
CA LEU A 141 10.38 -23.65 4.01
C LEU A 141 10.61 -22.84 2.73
N LYS A 142 9.55 -22.41 2.03
CA LYS A 142 9.66 -21.66 0.79
C LYS A 142 10.10 -20.22 1.06
N SER A 143 11.18 -19.78 0.39
CA SER A 143 11.69 -18.40 0.48
C SER A 143 10.86 -17.39 -0.31
N ASN A 144 10.14 -17.85 -1.34
CA ASN A 144 9.29 -16.98 -2.18
C ASN A 144 7.88 -16.73 -1.61
N VAL A 145 7.61 -17.18 -0.38
CA VAL A 145 6.35 -16.96 0.33
C VAL A 145 6.62 -16.02 1.50
N THR A 146 5.86 -14.93 1.58
CA THR A 146 6.01 -13.94 2.66
C THR A 146 5.62 -14.54 4.01
N THR A 147 6.20 -14.03 5.10
CA THR A 147 5.87 -14.47 6.47
C THR A 147 4.39 -14.29 6.80
N ALA A 148 3.78 -13.20 6.34
CA ALA A 148 2.35 -12.95 6.52
C ALA A 148 1.48 -14.04 5.82
N GLU A 149 1.88 -14.46 4.63
CA GLU A 149 1.17 -15.50 3.89
C GLU A 149 1.35 -16.88 4.56
N LYS A 150 2.54 -17.19 5.07
CA LYS A 150 2.79 -18.39 5.86
C LYS A 150 1.89 -18.43 7.09
N PHE A 151 1.83 -17.35 7.84
CA PHE A 151 0.93 -17.21 8.99
C PHE A 151 -0.53 -17.41 8.61
N ARG A 152 -0.99 -16.75 7.54
CA ARG A 152 -2.37 -16.87 7.04
C ARG A 152 -2.72 -18.34 6.72
N LYS A 153 -1.82 -19.07 6.06
CA LYS A 153 -2.03 -20.49 5.71
C LYS A 153 -2.13 -21.40 6.94
N VAL A 154 -1.29 -21.18 7.94
CA VAL A 154 -1.38 -21.93 9.20
C VAL A 154 -2.68 -21.63 9.92
N PHE A 155 -3.08 -20.33 9.99
CA PHE A 155 -4.33 -19.92 10.60
C PHE A 155 -5.57 -20.50 9.89
N GLU A 156 -5.58 -20.53 8.55
CA GLU A 156 -6.62 -21.18 7.76
C GLU A 156 -6.76 -22.66 8.11
N ALA A 157 -5.65 -23.37 8.32
CA ALA A 157 -5.71 -24.79 8.73
C ALA A 157 -6.35 -24.95 10.10
N TYR A 158 -6.04 -24.10 11.05
CA TYR A 158 -6.72 -24.08 12.35
C TYR A 158 -8.21 -23.78 12.26
N GLN A 159 -8.59 -22.83 11.39
CA GLN A 159 -10.01 -22.53 11.16
C GLN A 159 -10.76 -23.73 10.58
N VAL A 160 -10.15 -24.46 9.64
CA VAL A 160 -10.74 -25.68 9.09
C VAL A 160 -10.90 -26.75 10.16
N GLU A 161 -9.87 -26.96 11.00
CA GLU A 161 -9.96 -27.90 12.11
C GLU A 161 -11.03 -27.49 13.14
N ALA A 162 -11.13 -26.21 13.45
CA ALA A 162 -12.20 -25.71 14.31
C ALA A 162 -13.59 -25.93 13.69
N ALA A 163 -13.75 -25.69 12.40
CA ALA A 163 -14.98 -25.89 11.67
C ALA A 163 -15.46 -27.35 11.72
N PHE A 164 -14.55 -28.33 11.71
CA PHE A 164 -14.92 -29.72 11.86
C PHE A 164 -15.67 -30.03 13.17
N GLY A 165 -15.51 -29.19 14.19
CA GLY A 165 -16.28 -29.30 15.43
C GLY A 165 -17.77 -28.97 15.30
N ASN A 166 -18.13 -28.15 14.32
CA ASN A 166 -19.48 -27.57 14.16
C ASN A 166 -20.18 -27.98 12.85
N THR A 167 -19.54 -28.81 12.04
CA THR A 167 -20.09 -29.25 10.74
C THR A 167 -20.70 -30.62 10.81
N ILE A 168 -21.74 -30.83 10.02
CA ILE A 168 -22.31 -32.14 9.72
C ILE A 168 -21.83 -32.53 8.34
N GLU A 169 -21.24 -33.71 8.19
CA GLU A 169 -20.69 -34.17 6.91
C GLU A 169 -21.08 -35.62 6.65
N THR A 170 -21.29 -35.90 5.36
CA THR A 170 -21.51 -37.25 4.84
C THR A 170 -20.54 -37.49 3.69
N TYR A 171 -19.93 -38.63 3.66
CA TYR A 171 -19.05 -39.06 2.57
C TYR A 171 -19.00 -40.57 2.46
N PRO A 172 -18.84 -41.12 1.25
CA PRO A 172 -18.65 -42.55 1.05
C PRO A 172 -17.25 -42.98 1.51
N GLY A 173 -17.14 -44.20 1.94
CA GLY A 173 -15.86 -44.78 2.31
C GLY A 173 -15.93 -46.30 2.45
N PHE A 174 -14.89 -46.86 3.04
CA PHE A 174 -14.75 -48.29 3.20
C PHE A 174 -14.49 -48.60 4.67
N ILE A 175 -15.04 -49.75 5.10
CA ILE A 175 -14.77 -50.30 6.43
C ILE A 175 -14.44 -51.78 6.29
N GLU A 176 -13.50 -52.26 7.07
CA GLU A 176 -13.19 -53.67 7.18
C GLU A 176 -14.08 -54.31 8.23
N LEU A 177 -14.89 -55.29 7.84
CA LEU A 177 -15.79 -56.00 8.71
C LEU A 177 -15.64 -57.51 8.47
N LYS A 178 -15.28 -58.27 9.50
CA LYS A 178 -15.12 -59.73 9.44
C LYS A 178 -14.18 -60.19 8.33
N GLY A 179 -13.11 -59.43 8.06
CA GLY A 179 -12.13 -59.72 7.02
C GLY A 179 -12.57 -59.36 5.59
N GLN A 180 -13.67 -58.64 5.44
CA GLN A 180 -14.17 -58.16 4.15
C GLN A 180 -14.25 -56.61 4.17
N THR A 181 -13.77 -55.98 3.12
CA THR A 181 -13.92 -54.55 2.92
C THR A 181 -15.30 -54.29 2.30
N ILE A 182 -16.12 -53.51 2.98
CA ILE A 182 -17.46 -53.12 2.52
C ILE A 182 -17.53 -51.64 2.31
N THR A 183 -18.33 -51.22 1.31
CA THR A 183 -18.61 -49.79 1.08
C THR A 183 -19.68 -49.34 2.06
N VAL A 184 -19.44 -48.17 2.65
CA VAL A 184 -20.34 -47.53 3.63
C VAL A 184 -20.47 -46.04 3.38
N ASP A 185 -21.57 -45.45 3.82
CA ASP A 185 -21.73 -44.02 3.93
C ASP A 185 -21.41 -43.61 5.37
N TYR A 186 -20.44 -42.73 5.52
CA TYR A 186 -20.12 -42.13 6.80
C TYR A 186 -21.01 -40.93 7.06
N PHE A 187 -21.44 -40.79 8.30
CA PHE A 187 -22.11 -39.59 8.83
C PHE A 187 -21.33 -39.09 10.04
N ARG A 188 -20.95 -37.83 10.03
CA ARG A 188 -20.24 -37.21 11.12
C ARG A 188 -20.97 -35.97 11.59
N ILE A 189 -21.15 -35.80 12.88
CA ILE A 189 -21.73 -34.64 13.52
C ILE A 189 -20.69 -34.00 14.44
N GLY A 190 -20.03 -32.98 13.93
CA GLY A 190 -18.96 -32.30 14.66
C GLY A 190 -17.86 -33.29 15.10
N ARG A 191 -17.47 -33.19 16.37
CA ARG A 191 -16.64 -34.15 17.12
C ARG A 191 -17.44 -34.93 18.15
N LEU A 192 -18.78 -34.89 18.04
CA LEU A 192 -19.68 -35.58 18.96
C LEU A 192 -19.84 -37.04 18.58
N GLY A 193 -19.89 -37.34 17.28
CA GLY A 193 -20.07 -38.70 16.81
C GLY A 193 -19.71 -38.89 15.35
N TRP A 194 -19.24 -40.12 15.06
CA TRP A 194 -18.92 -40.58 13.73
C TRP A 194 -19.53 -41.98 13.54
N TYR A 195 -20.37 -42.09 12.51
CA TYR A 195 -21.22 -43.23 12.27
C TYR A 195 -21.01 -43.77 10.86
N TYR A 196 -21.28 -45.04 10.64
CA TYR A 196 -21.35 -45.59 9.31
C TYR A 196 -22.62 -46.40 9.11
N ARG A 197 -23.03 -46.47 7.85
CA ARG A 197 -24.13 -47.30 7.36
C ARG A 197 -23.73 -47.97 6.04
N SER A 198 -23.86 -49.30 5.93
CA SER A 198 -23.69 -50.01 4.66
C SER A 198 -24.85 -49.68 3.70
N ALA A 199 -24.61 -49.79 2.39
CA ALA A 199 -25.58 -49.47 1.36
C ALA A 199 -26.90 -50.25 1.52
N ASN A 200 -26.84 -51.52 2.00
CA ASN A 200 -27.99 -52.38 2.26
C ASN A 200 -28.61 -52.15 3.65
N GLY A 201 -28.07 -51.29 4.49
CA GLY A 201 -28.55 -51.00 5.84
C GLY A 201 -28.38 -52.11 6.88
N LYS A 202 -27.79 -53.25 6.51
CA LYS A 202 -27.64 -54.40 7.43
C LYS A 202 -26.52 -54.19 8.42
N GLU A 203 -25.49 -53.48 8.04
CA GLU A 203 -24.35 -53.20 8.88
C GLU A 203 -24.30 -51.69 9.20
N THR A 204 -24.33 -51.38 10.48
CA THR A 204 -24.25 -50.03 11.02
C THR A 204 -23.33 -50.01 12.23
N GLY A 205 -22.82 -48.87 12.57
CA GLY A 205 -21.99 -48.71 13.77
C GLY A 205 -21.59 -47.26 14.01
N TYR A 206 -20.89 -47.08 15.10
CA TYR A 206 -20.35 -45.79 15.52
C TYR A 206 -18.92 -45.95 16.02
N TRP A 207 -18.13 -44.89 15.87
CA TRP A 207 -16.77 -44.88 16.38
C TRP A 207 -16.74 -44.66 17.89
N ASN A 208 -16.04 -45.55 18.61
CA ASN A 208 -15.79 -45.41 20.02
C ASN A 208 -14.42 -44.73 20.24
N LYS A 209 -14.44 -43.48 20.68
CA LYS A 209 -13.25 -42.67 20.92
C LYS A 209 -12.36 -43.24 22.05
N PHE A 210 -12.93 -43.91 23.07
CA PHE A 210 -12.17 -44.44 24.19
C PHE A 210 -11.48 -45.75 23.86
N GLU A 211 -12.11 -46.57 22.98
CA GLU A 211 -11.58 -47.88 22.58
C GLU A 211 -10.84 -47.78 21.24
N ASP A 212 -10.83 -46.61 20.59
CA ASP A 212 -10.23 -46.35 19.27
C ASP A 212 -10.62 -47.39 18.23
N ARG A 213 -11.92 -47.75 18.22
CA ARG A 213 -12.47 -48.76 17.31
C ARG A 213 -13.93 -48.53 16.96
N TRP A 214 -14.37 -49.18 15.89
CA TRP A 214 -15.77 -49.24 15.53
C TRP A 214 -16.56 -50.19 16.41
N ILE A 215 -17.71 -49.73 16.93
CA ILE A 215 -18.72 -50.57 17.57
C ILE A 215 -19.80 -50.88 16.57
N HIS A 216 -19.92 -52.15 16.22
CA HIS A 216 -20.90 -52.63 15.24
C HIS A 216 -22.24 -52.89 15.90
N THR A 217 -23.32 -52.42 15.28
CA THR A 217 -24.68 -52.52 15.87
C THR A 217 -25.61 -53.40 15.08
N ASN A 218 -25.11 -54.11 14.05
CA ASN A 218 -25.85 -55.08 13.24
C ASN A 218 -27.21 -54.49 12.77
N GLY A 219 -27.20 -53.29 12.20
CA GLY A 219 -28.38 -52.62 11.64
C GLY A 219 -29.36 -52.01 12.65
N LYS A 220 -29.10 -52.09 13.98
CA LYS A 220 -29.98 -51.49 15.02
C LYS A 220 -30.13 -49.99 14.90
N LEU A 221 -29.15 -49.31 14.34
CA LEU A 221 -29.15 -47.86 14.11
C LEU A 221 -29.47 -47.47 12.65
N ASN A 222 -29.95 -48.45 11.84
CA ASN A 222 -30.14 -48.21 10.41
C ASN A 222 -31.05 -47.02 10.11
N ASP A 223 -32.22 -46.96 10.76
CA ASP A 223 -33.23 -45.96 10.46
C ASP A 223 -32.79 -44.57 10.93
N GLU A 224 -32.15 -44.48 12.09
CA GLU A 224 -31.63 -43.25 12.66
C GLU A 224 -30.47 -42.69 11.83
N ILE A 225 -29.50 -43.55 11.45
CA ILE A 225 -28.36 -43.11 10.63
C ILE A 225 -28.83 -42.79 9.21
N LYS A 226 -29.82 -43.50 8.66
CA LYS A 226 -30.42 -43.17 7.37
C LYS A 226 -31.08 -41.80 7.41
N LEU A 227 -31.89 -41.53 8.43
CA LEU A 227 -32.53 -40.24 8.60
C LEU A 227 -31.46 -39.11 8.74
N ALA A 228 -30.41 -39.37 9.46
CA ALA A 228 -29.29 -38.44 9.61
C ALA A 228 -28.58 -38.13 8.29
N LEU A 229 -28.33 -39.15 7.47
CA LEU A 229 -27.77 -39.03 6.12
C LEU A 229 -28.70 -38.26 5.19
N ASP A 230 -30.01 -38.56 5.20
CA ASP A 230 -31.02 -37.88 4.36
C ASP A 230 -31.15 -36.38 4.74
N ILE A 231 -31.11 -36.05 6.04
CA ILE A 231 -31.09 -34.64 6.51
C ILE A 231 -29.80 -33.93 6.09
N ALA A 232 -28.65 -34.56 6.30
CA ALA A 232 -27.36 -33.94 5.96
C ALA A 232 -27.20 -33.74 4.44
N ASN A 233 -27.75 -34.63 3.63
CA ASN A 233 -27.83 -34.53 2.17
C ASN A 233 -28.98 -33.64 1.67
N ARG A 234 -29.76 -33.02 2.58
CA ARG A 234 -30.89 -32.13 2.28
C ARG A 234 -32.04 -32.83 1.52
N GLN A 235 -32.19 -34.17 1.69
CA GLN A 235 -33.24 -34.95 1.08
C GLN A 235 -34.52 -34.96 1.92
N THR A 236 -34.37 -34.65 3.24
CA THR A 236 -35.46 -34.62 4.20
C THR A 236 -35.35 -33.33 5.08
N PRO A 237 -36.44 -32.72 5.51
CA PRO A 237 -36.41 -31.62 6.45
C PRO A 237 -35.74 -32.03 7.78
N PRO A 238 -35.11 -31.08 8.51
CA PRO A 238 -34.50 -31.31 9.79
C PRO A 238 -35.50 -31.94 10.78
N ASN A 239 -35.09 -33.00 11.45
CA ASN A 239 -35.88 -33.69 12.46
C ASN A 239 -34.98 -34.14 13.63
N PHE A 240 -35.55 -34.57 14.75
CA PHE A 240 -34.80 -35.13 15.86
C PHE A 240 -34.23 -36.51 15.46
N ILE A 241 -32.97 -36.72 15.84
CA ILE A 241 -32.23 -37.96 15.59
C ILE A 241 -31.72 -38.47 16.92
N THR A 242 -31.90 -39.74 17.19
CA THR A 242 -31.42 -40.40 18.41
C THR A 242 -30.24 -41.29 18.08
N LEU A 243 -29.04 -40.79 18.32
CA LEU A 243 -27.79 -41.55 18.07
C LEU A 243 -26.97 -41.68 19.35
N PRO A 244 -26.22 -42.76 19.54
CA PRO A 244 -25.36 -42.95 20.67
C PRO A 244 -24.22 -41.92 20.62
N VAL A 245 -24.15 -41.05 21.63
CA VAL A 245 -23.09 -40.08 21.83
C VAL A 245 -22.26 -40.50 23.03
N GLN A 246 -20.96 -40.41 22.90
CA GLN A 246 -20.07 -40.76 23.99
C GLN A 246 -20.05 -39.64 25.04
N PRO A 247 -20.02 -39.98 26.35
CA PRO A 247 -19.90 -38.96 27.40
C PRO A 247 -18.58 -38.21 27.25
N VAL A 248 -18.62 -36.94 27.62
CA VAL A 248 -17.39 -36.12 27.73
C VAL A 248 -16.64 -36.62 28.96
N GLU A 249 -15.36 -36.94 28.79
CA GLU A 249 -14.49 -37.20 29.93
C GLU A 249 -14.49 -35.96 30.86
N LYS A 250 -14.68 -36.21 32.17
CA LYS A 250 -14.59 -35.16 33.20
C LYS A 250 -13.16 -34.85 33.53
#